data_a290faaa1de6ff317982d560572df0aa
#
_entry.id   a290faaa1de6ff317982d560572df0aa
#
_cell.length_a   1.000
_cell.length_b   1.000
_cell.length_c   1.000
_cell.angle_alpha   90.00
_cell.angle_beta   90.00
_cell.angle_gamma   90.00
#
_symmetry.space_group_name_H-M   'P 1'
#
loop_
_entity.id
_entity.type
_entity.pdbx_description
1 polymer ?
#
loop_
_entity_poly.entity_id
_entity_poly.type
_entity_poly.pdbx_seq_one_letter_code
_entity_poly.pdbx_strand_id
1 'polypeptide(L)'
;MIAQGSKEQMERMVEFLNTASISVRHVDNGITFDIQVTVGKGDSYAKVRFANYHTNIVLIEKDGEVRYFVPVEGEKEEGLTDRSILNVEDIWEFINIVDVEDIREIITRQINYNTAIANEGLRGDYGANIGSVLLDTYGDDVRTRAKAMAAAGSDARMNGCELPVIINAGSGN
;
A
#
# COMPACT_ATOMS: atom_id res chain seq x y z
N MET A 1 0.92 -2.93 7.47
CA MET A 1 0.94 -3.53 8.83
C MET A 1 0.24 -2.68 9.90
N ILE A 2 -0.52 -1.67 9.51
CA ILE A 2 -1.33 -0.86 10.45
C ILE A 2 -2.67 -1.56 10.76
N ALA A 3 -3.10 -2.46 9.89
CA ALA A 3 -4.38 -3.18 9.98
C ALA A 3 -4.46 -4.31 11.05
N GLN A 4 -3.47 -4.45 11.92
CA GLN A 4 -3.44 -5.50 12.94
C GLN A 4 -3.51 -4.98 14.38
N GLY A 5 -4.04 -3.77 14.56
CA GLY A 5 -4.32 -3.24 15.89
C GLY A 5 -5.44 -4.04 16.59
N SER A 6 -5.31 -4.25 17.90
CA SER A 6 -6.42 -4.79 18.68
C SER A 6 -7.63 -3.84 18.62
N LYS A 7 -8.83 -4.38 18.90
CA LYS A 7 -10.06 -3.56 18.96
C LYS A 7 -9.88 -2.35 19.92
N GLU A 8 -9.24 -2.56 21.04
CA GLU A 8 -8.93 -1.48 22.00
C GLU A 8 -7.99 -0.40 21.40
N GLN A 9 -6.99 -0.81 20.62
CA GLN A 9 -6.11 0.15 19.93
C GLN A 9 -6.87 0.96 18.88
N MET A 10 -7.79 0.33 18.15
CA MET A 10 -8.64 1.02 17.17
C MET A 10 -9.57 2.03 17.87
N GLU A 11 -10.21 1.66 18.97
CA GLU A 11 -11.06 2.56 19.75
C GLU A 11 -10.26 3.77 20.28
N ARG A 12 -9.05 3.56 20.78
CA ARG A 12 -8.14 4.64 21.21
C ARG A 12 -7.71 5.54 20.06
N MET A 13 -7.50 5.00 18.86
CA MET A 13 -7.21 5.80 17.67
C MET A 13 -8.38 6.70 17.29
N VAL A 14 -9.60 6.18 17.32
CA VAL A 14 -10.82 6.98 17.07
C VAL A 14 -10.99 8.09 18.11
N GLU A 15 -10.79 7.80 19.39
CA GLU A 15 -10.80 8.81 20.44
C GLU A 15 -9.74 9.89 20.22
N PHE A 16 -8.53 9.49 19.86
CA PHE A 16 -7.44 10.42 19.52
C PHE A 16 -7.79 11.30 18.33
N LEU A 17 -8.35 10.75 17.27
CA LEU A 17 -8.78 11.50 16.08
C LEU A 17 -9.83 12.57 16.42
N ASN A 18 -10.72 12.28 17.38
CA ASN A 18 -11.79 13.20 17.79
C ASN A 18 -11.30 14.28 18.77
N THR A 19 -10.20 14.07 19.46
CA THR A 19 -9.72 14.97 20.55
C THR A 19 -8.42 15.70 20.23
N ALA A 20 -7.60 15.17 19.31
CA ALA A 20 -6.32 15.76 18.96
C ALA A 20 -6.46 16.86 17.90
N SER A 21 -5.60 17.87 17.98
CA SER A 21 -5.43 18.81 16.87
C SER A 21 -4.56 18.18 15.80
N ILE A 22 -5.12 17.92 14.62
CA ILE A 22 -4.43 17.30 13.50
C ILE A 22 -4.28 18.32 12.38
N SER A 23 -3.07 18.47 11.85
CA SER A 23 -2.81 19.26 10.66
C SER A 23 -2.02 18.45 9.64
N VAL A 24 -2.44 18.49 8.38
CA VAL A 24 -1.74 17.87 7.24
C VAL A 24 -1.30 18.99 6.31
N ARG A 25 -0.04 18.96 5.88
CA ARG A 25 0.52 19.95 4.98
C ARG A 25 1.27 19.24 3.85
N HIS A 26 1.10 19.74 2.65
CA HIS A 26 1.92 19.35 1.52
C HIS A 26 3.34 19.92 1.68
N VAL A 27 4.35 19.11 1.36
CA VAL A 27 5.75 19.51 1.34
C VAL A 27 6.24 19.37 -0.09
N ASP A 28 6.58 20.51 -0.71
CA ASP A 28 7.16 20.55 -2.07
C ASP A 28 8.68 20.70 -1.95
N ASN A 29 9.39 19.58 -1.93
CA ASN A 29 10.84 19.53 -1.80
C ASN A 29 11.53 18.70 -2.89
N GLY A 30 10.80 18.36 -3.95
CA GLY A 30 11.31 17.60 -5.09
C GLY A 30 11.55 16.11 -4.81
N ILE A 31 11.08 15.58 -3.68
CA ILE A 31 11.13 14.15 -3.34
C ILE A 31 9.73 13.59 -3.51
N THR A 32 9.55 12.60 -4.39
CA THR A 32 8.23 12.03 -4.69
C THR A 32 7.59 11.36 -3.48
N PHE A 33 8.39 10.68 -2.65
CA PHE A 33 7.91 10.07 -1.41
C PHE A 33 8.65 10.68 -0.21
N ASP A 34 7.99 11.57 0.50
CA ASP A 34 8.49 12.20 1.73
C ASP A 34 7.34 12.37 2.73
N ILE A 35 7.43 11.66 3.84
CA ILE A 35 6.43 11.72 4.91
C ILE A 35 7.12 12.08 6.22
N GLN A 36 6.71 13.19 6.80
CA GLN A 36 7.12 13.58 8.15
C GLN A 36 5.93 13.57 9.09
N VAL A 37 6.05 12.83 10.17
CA VAL A 37 5.04 12.77 11.24
C VAL A 37 5.62 13.36 12.50
N THR A 38 4.86 14.29 13.11
CA THR A 38 5.19 14.85 14.42
C THR A 38 4.01 14.62 15.36
N VAL A 39 4.28 14.04 16.51
CA VAL A 39 3.28 13.84 17.57
C VAL A 39 3.74 14.54 18.82
N GLY A 40 2.88 15.36 19.42
CA GLY A 40 3.19 16.13 20.61
C GLY A 40 2.12 16.03 21.69
N LYS A 41 2.54 16.23 22.93
CA LYS A 41 1.66 16.36 24.09
C LYS A 41 2.28 17.35 25.10
N GLY A 42 1.59 18.45 25.36
CA GLY A 42 2.16 19.55 26.13
C GLY A 42 3.40 20.13 25.44
N ASP A 43 4.50 20.28 26.16
CA ASP A 43 5.75 20.83 25.64
C ASP A 43 6.67 19.76 24.99
N SER A 44 6.25 18.50 24.97
CA SER A 44 7.06 17.39 24.47
C SER A 44 6.54 16.89 23.12
N TYR A 45 7.47 16.60 22.18
CA TYR A 45 7.13 16.04 20.88
C TYR A 45 8.15 15.01 20.40
N ALA A 46 7.70 14.16 19.51
CA ALA A 46 8.57 13.27 18.72
C ALA A 46 8.28 13.46 17.24
N LYS A 47 9.32 13.40 16.41
CA LYS A 47 9.26 13.57 14.97
C LYS A 47 9.98 12.42 14.29
N VAL A 48 9.35 11.86 13.25
CA VAL A 48 9.95 10.84 12.38
C VAL A 48 9.72 11.26 10.92
N ARG A 49 10.73 11.11 10.08
CA ARG A 49 10.64 11.34 8.64
C ARG A 49 11.06 10.10 7.88
N PHE A 50 10.30 9.76 6.87
CA PHE A 50 10.58 8.73 5.88
C PHE A 50 10.80 9.41 4.54
N ALA A 51 11.76 8.98 3.76
CA ALA A 51 11.97 9.49 2.41
C ALA A 51 12.38 8.38 1.45
N ASN A 52 11.99 8.52 0.18
CA ASN A 52 12.20 7.61 -0.94
C ASN A 52 11.47 6.25 -0.80
N TYR A 53 11.44 5.61 0.38
CA TYR A 53 10.81 4.30 0.62
C TYR A 53 10.04 4.27 1.94
N HIS A 54 9.00 3.47 2.01
CA HIS A 54 8.13 3.31 3.20
C HIS A 54 8.89 2.83 4.46
N THR A 55 10.02 2.16 4.29
CA THR A 55 10.84 1.64 5.40
C THR A 55 12.09 2.47 5.67
N ASN A 56 12.37 3.49 4.84
CA ASN A 56 13.57 4.30 4.96
C ASN A 56 13.36 5.48 5.90
N ILE A 57 13.61 5.27 7.18
CA ILE A 57 13.61 6.33 8.19
C ILE A 57 14.87 7.16 8.01
N VAL A 58 14.72 8.47 7.81
CA VAL A 58 15.83 9.40 7.59
C VAL A 58 16.00 10.42 8.72
N LEU A 59 15.00 10.56 9.58
CA LEU A 59 15.08 11.41 10.76
C LEU A 59 14.27 10.82 11.91
N ILE A 60 14.87 10.81 13.10
CA ILE A 60 14.18 10.66 14.39
C ILE A 60 14.63 11.77 15.31
N GLU A 61 13.68 12.53 15.81
CA GLU A 61 13.92 13.66 16.70
C GLU A 61 12.98 13.60 17.91
N LYS A 62 13.45 13.96 19.07
CA LYS A 62 12.69 14.05 20.32
C LYS A 62 13.04 15.35 21.05
N ASP A 63 12.03 16.21 21.23
CA ASP A 63 12.15 17.48 21.97
C ASP A 63 13.35 18.35 21.52
N GLY A 64 13.59 18.41 20.19
CA GLY A 64 14.70 19.14 19.57
C GLY A 64 16.03 18.38 19.52
N GLU A 65 16.15 17.23 20.17
CA GLU A 65 17.32 16.39 20.09
C GLU A 65 17.21 15.40 18.93
N VAL A 66 18.12 15.50 17.95
CA VAL A 66 18.21 14.58 16.81
C VAL A 66 18.85 13.28 17.27
N ARG A 67 18.07 12.19 17.24
CA ARG A 67 18.48 10.84 17.63
C ARG A 67 19.04 10.02 16.48
N TYR A 68 18.54 10.32 15.28
CA TYR A 68 18.94 9.65 14.05
C TYR A 68 18.76 10.59 12.86
N PHE A 69 19.75 10.64 11.98
CA PHE A 69 19.69 11.46 10.78
C PHE A 69 20.51 10.85 9.64
N VAL A 70 19.87 10.74 8.48
CA VAL A 70 20.50 10.39 7.20
C VAL A 70 20.18 11.49 6.19
N PRO A 71 21.19 12.13 5.58
CA PRO A 71 20.95 13.10 4.51
C PRO A 71 20.17 12.45 3.35
N VAL A 72 19.17 13.17 2.83
CA VAL A 72 18.42 12.76 1.65
C VAL A 72 18.91 13.59 0.49
N GLU A 73 19.65 12.97 -0.41
CA GLU A 73 20.18 13.59 -1.63
C GLU A 73 19.29 13.21 -2.83
N GLY A 74 18.16 13.94 -3.00
CA GLY A 74 17.27 13.76 -4.15
C GLY A 74 16.57 12.40 -4.22
N GLU A 75 15.97 12.10 -5.36
CA GLU A 75 15.43 10.78 -5.65
C GLU A 75 16.58 9.81 -5.95
N LYS A 76 16.85 8.90 -5.03
CA LYS A 76 17.67 7.72 -5.34
C LYS A 76 16.75 6.61 -5.78
N GLU A 77 16.76 6.27 -7.06
CA GLU A 77 16.25 5.01 -7.57
C GLU A 77 17.19 3.84 -7.17
N GLU A 78 17.63 3.79 -5.95
CA GLU A 78 18.27 2.59 -5.44
C GLU A 78 17.17 1.58 -5.08
N GLY A 79 16.56 1.00 -6.12
CA GLY A 79 15.77 -0.19 -5.95
C GLY A 79 16.63 -1.29 -5.33
N LEU A 80 16.06 -2.06 -4.39
CA LEU A 80 16.69 -3.25 -3.82
C LEU A 80 17.04 -4.31 -4.88
N THR A 81 16.62 -4.09 -6.14
CA THR A 81 16.74 -5.01 -7.26
C THR A 81 17.15 -4.22 -8.51
N ASP A 82 18.22 -4.64 -9.13
CA ASP A 82 18.59 -4.13 -10.46
C ASP A 82 17.60 -4.64 -11.50
N ARG A 83 16.76 -3.72 -11.99
CA ARG A 83 15.76 -4.03 -13.02
C ARG A 83 16.30 -3.85 -14.44
N SER A 84 17.51 -3.35 -14.62
CA SER A 84 18.11 -3.13 -15.95
C SER A 84 18.39 -4.42 -16.70
N ILE A 85 18.51 -5.54 -15.96
CA ILE A 85 18.69 -6.88 -16.51
C ILE A 85 17.40 -7.51 -17.04
N LEU A 86 16.21 -6.94 -16.71
CA LEU A 86 14.95 -7.52 -17.12
C LEU A 86 14.71 -7.26 -18.61
N ASN A 87 14.52 -8.33 -19.36
CA ASN A 87 14.07 -8.30 -20.74
C ASN A 87 13.04 -9.42 -20.97
N VAL A 88 12.29 -9.31 -22.06
CA VAL A 88 11.17 -10.25 -22.35
C VAL A 88 11.68 -11.66 -22.63
N GLU A 89 12.85 -11.80 -23.23
CA GLU A 89 13.45 -13.09 -23.59
C GLU A 89 13.81 -13.90 -22.33
N ASP A 90 14.53 -13.28 -21.39
CA ASP A 90 14.90 -13.91 -20.13
C ASP A 90 13.68 -14.23 -19.25
N ILE A 91 12.67 -13.36 -19.25
CA ILE A 91 11.40 -13.61 -18.53
C ILE A 91 10.69 -14.82 -19.14
N TRP A 92 10.68 -14.94 -20.48
CA TRP A 92 10.08 -16.09 -21.16
C TRP A 92 10.86 -17.39 -20.87
N GLU A 93 12.19 -17.34 -20.89
CA GLU A 93 13.03 -18.48 -20.53
C GLU A 93 12.77 -18.91 -19.09
N PHE A 94 12.78 -17.96 -18.15
CA PHE A 94 12.47 -18.23 -16.74
C PHE A 94 11.14 -18.94 -16.54
N ILE A 95 10.07 -18.48 -17.21
CA ILE A 95 8.74 -19.10 -17.10
C ILE A 95 8.75 -20.57 -17.56
N ASN A 96 9.58 -20.91 -18.55
CA ASN A 96 9.65 -22.26 -19.09
C ASN A 96 10.52 -23.23 -18.27
N ILE A 97 11.42 -22.72 -17.44
CA ILE A 97 12.37 -23.55 -16.68
C ILE A 97 12.12 -23.53 -15.16
N VAL A 98 11.39 -22.54 -14.64
CA VAL A 98 11.16 -22.41 -13.19
C VAL A 98 10.38 -23.60 -12.65
N ASP A 99 10.82 -24.15 -11.52
CA ASP A 99 10.03 -25.12 -10.79
C ASP A 99 8.84 -24.42 -10.13
N VAL A 100 7.64 -24.96 -10.35
CA VAL A 100 6.40 -24.42 -9.77
C VAL A 100 6.48 -24.35 -8.24
N GLU A 101 7.21 -25.25 -7.59
CA GLU A 101 7.35 -25.24 -6.14
C GLU A 101 8.15 -24.02 -5.64
N ASP A 102 9.11 -23.52 -6.41
CA ASP A 102 9.92 -22.34 -6.03
C ASP A 102 9.08 -21.06 -5.99
N ILE A 103 8.03 -20.97 -6.79
CA ILE A 103 7.16 -19.78 -6.91
C ILE A 103 5.78 -19.97 -6.28
N ARG A 104 5.42 -21.19 -5.91
CA ARG A 104 4.07 -21.57 -5.44
C ARG A 104 3.57 -20.68 -4.29
N GLU A 105 4.39 -20.46 -3.28
CA GLU A 105 4.00 -19.68 -2.11
C GLU A 105 3.67 -18.23 -2.49
N ILE A 106 4.53 -17.61 -3.30
CA ILE A 106 4.39 -16.21 -3.71
C ILE A 106 3.12 -16.04 -4.55
N ILE A 107 2.93 -16.88 -5.57
CA ILE A 107 1.78 -16.82 -6.48
C ILE A 107 0.49 -17.15 -5.74
N THR A 108 0.48 -18.18 -4.88
CA THR A 108 -0.70 -18.53 -4.08
C THR A 108 -1.10 -17.39 -3.16
N ARG A 109 -0.14 -16.72 -2.51
CA ARG A 109 -0.39 -15.55 -1.67
C ARG A 109 -1.03 -14.41 -2.48
N GLN A 110 -0.50 -14.12 -3.67
CA GLN A 110 -1.05 -13.09 -4.56
C GLN A 110 -2.48 -13.41 -4.96
N ILE A 111 -2.74 -14.63 -5.40
CA ILE A 111 -4.10 -15.07 -5.79
C ILE A 111 -5.05 -14.94 -4.60
N ASN A 112 -4.69 -15.44 -3.43
CA ASN A 112 -5.56 -15.46 -2.27
C ASN A 112 -5.89 -14.03 -1.78
N TYR A 113 -4.88 -13.17 -1.67
CA TYR A 113 -5.09 -11.80 -1.19
C TYR A 113 -5.90 -10.98 -2.17
N ASN A 114 -5.54 -11.01 -3.45
CA ASN A 114 -6.24 -10.20 -4.45
C ASN A 114 -7.66 -10.73 -4.71
N THR A 115 -7.87 -12.04 -4.61
CA THR A 115 -9.23 -12.63 -4.68
C THR A 115 -10.08 -12.23 -3.45
N ALA A 116 -9.48 -12.22 -2.27
CA ALA A 116 -10.20 -11.85 -1.04
C ALA A 116 -10.69 -10.39 -1.09
N ILE A 117 -9.82 -9.45 -1.46
CA ILE A 117 -10.20 -8.04 -1.57
C ILE A 117 -11.18 -7.79 -2.72
N ALA A 118 -11.06 -8.49 -3.86
CA ALA A 118 -11.99 -8.39 -4.96
C ALA A 118 -13.40 -8.89 -4.57
N ASN A 119 -13.49 -10.00 -3.85
CA ASN A 119 -14.76 -10.51 -3.32
C ASN A 119 -15.38 -9.55 -2.29
N GLU A 120 -14.55 -8.91 -1.46
CA GLU A 120 -15.01 -7.90 -0.53
C GLU A 120 -15.54 -6.67 -1.27
N GLY A 121 -14.86 -6.21 -2.30
CA GLY A 121 -15.28 -5.10 -3.15
C GLY A 121 -16.61 -5.36 -3.87
N LEU A 122 -16.91 -6.60 -4.24
CA LEU A 122 -18.21 -6.98 -4.83
C LEU A 122 -19.35 -7.02 -3.80
N ARG A 123 -19.05 -7.22 -2.51
CA ARG A 123 -20.06 -7.32 -1.44
C ARG A 123 -20.29 -6.02 -0.70
N GLY A 124 -19.23 -5.23 -0.56
CA GLY A 124 -19.24 -3.98 0.18
C GLY A 124 -19.68 -2.80 -0.68
N ASP A 125 -19.76 -1.65 -0.04
CA ASP A 125 -20.03 -0.36 -0.69
C ASP A 125 -18.73 0.45 -0.75
N TYR A 126 -17.99 0.25 -1.84
CA TYR A 126 -16.68 0.86 -2.04
C TYR A 126 -16.63 1.67 -3.33
N GLY A 127 -16.24 2.93 -3.22
CA GLY A 127 -16.04 3.80 -4.37
C GLY A 127 -17.27 3.94 -5.24
N ALA A 128 -17.11 3.66 -6.53
CA ALA A 128 -18.21 3.71 -7.50
C ALA A 128 -18.90 2.36 -7.72
N ASN A 129 -18.54 1.31 -6.98
CA ASN A 129 -19.08 -0.04 -7.13
C ASN A 129 -19.00 -0.59 -8.57
N ILE A 130 -17.93 -0.25 -9.29
CA ILE A 130 -17.77 -0.57 -10.72
C ILE A 130 -17.91 -2.06 -10.98
N GLY A 131 -17.35 -2.90 -10.09
CA GLY A 131 -17.45 -4.35 -10.24
C GLY A 131 -18.89 -4.86 -10.26
N SER A 132 -19.70 -4.45 -9.30
CA SER A 132 -21.13 -4.83 -9.20
C SER A 132 -21.92 -4.28 -10.38
N VAL A 133 -21.70 -3.02 -10.75
CA VAL A 133 -22.35 -2.39 -11.91
C VAL A 133 -22.05 -3.15 -13.21
N LEU A 134 -20.81 -3.62 -13.39
CA LEU A 134 -20.45 -4.42 -14.58
C LEU A 134 -21.22 -5.74 -14.63
N LEU A 135 -21.31 -6.47 -13.50
CA LEU A 135 -22.05 -7.73 -13.44
C LEU A 135 -23.55 -7.53 -13.66
N ASP A 136 -24.13 -6.51 -13.07
CA ASP A 136 -25.56 -6.19 -13.22
C ASP A 136 -25.92 -5.76 -14.64
N THR A 137 -25.01 -5.06 -15.33
CA THR A 137 -25.26 -4.52 -16.67
C THR A 137 -25.02 -5.53 -17.79
N TYR A 138 -23.93 -6.29 -17.68
CA TYR A 138 -23.46 -7.16 -18.77
C TYR A 138 -23.59 -8.65 -18.47
N GLY A 139 -24.02 -9.02 -17.26
CA GLY A 139 -24.12 -10.39 -16.83
C GLY A 139 -22.79 -10.97 -16.35
N ASP A 140 -22.85 -12.25 -15.93
CA ASP A 140 -21.75 -12.93 -15.24
C ASP A 140 -21.06 -13.97 -16.14
N ASP A 141 -20.53 -13.54 -17.27
CA ASP A 141 -19.63 -14.35 -18.07
C ASP A 141 -18.16 -14.18 -17.61
N VAL A 142 -17.27 -15.07 -18.07
CA VAL A 142 -15.85 -15.09 -17.64
C VAL A 142 -15.15 -13.75 -17.89
N ARG A 143 -15.43 -13.07 -19.00
CA ARG A 143 -14.76 -11.81 -19.34
C ARG A 143 -15.26 -10.65 -18.47
N THR A 144 -16.58 -10.60 -18.28
CA THR A 144 -17.22 -9.60 -17.43
C THR A 144 -16.80 -9.80 -15.98
N ARG A 145 -16.80 -11.04 -15.48
CA ARG A 145 -16.35 -11.37 -14.14
C ARG A 145 -14.89 -10.98 -13.90
N ALA A 146 -13.98 -11.23 -14.84
CA ALA A 146 -12.58 -10.84 -14.71
C ALA A 146 -12.42 -9.31 -14.54
N LYS A 147 -13.14 -8.53 -15.36
CA LYS A 147 -13.15 -7.06 -15.25
C LYS A 147 -13.77 -6.58 -13.94
N ALA A 148 -14.90 -7.19 -13.56
CA ALA A 148 -15.64 -6.84 -12.36
C ALA A 148 -14.81 -7.11 -11.09
N MET A 149 -14.14 -8.26 -11.01
CA MET A 149 -13.26 -8.61 -9.90
C MET A 149 -12.08 -7.65 -9.77
N ALA A 150 -11.42 -7.32 -10.89
CA ALA A 150 -10.31 -6.35 -10.88
C ALA A 150 -10.77 -4.96 -10.44
N ALA A 151 -11.89 -4.47 -10.97
CA ALA A 151 -12.46 -3.16 -10.60
C ALA A 151 -12.90 -3.12 -9.12
N ALA A 152 -13.56 -4.17 -8.65
CA ALA A 152 -14.03 -4.27 -7.26
C ALA A 152 -12.87 -4.30 -6.26
N GLY A 153 -11.80 -5.03 -6.55
CA GLY A 153 -10.60 -5.05 -5.72
C GLY A 153 -9.92 -3.68 -5.65
N SER A 154 -9.89 -2.95 -6.76
CA SER A 154 -9.37 -1.59 -6.83
C SER A 154 -10.25 -0.61 -6.04
N ASP A 155 -11.57 -0.65 -6.23
CA ASP A 155 -12.52 0.17 -5.49
C ASP A 155 -12.37 -0.05 -3.98
N ALA A 156 -12.36 -1.31 -3.53
CA ALA A 156 -12.19 -1.65 -2.11
C ALA A 156 -10.88 -1.11 -1.55
N ARG A 157 -9.76 -1.34 -2.24
CA ARG A 157 -8.46 -0.87 -1.80
C ARG A 157 -8.38 0.64 -1.68
N MET A 158 -8.81 1.36 -2.72
CA MET A 158 -8.70 2.82 -2.78
C MET A 158 -9.65 3.52 -1.81
N ASN A 159 -10.68 2.83 -1.34
CA ASN A 159 -11.64 3.34 -0.36
C ASN A 159 -11.43 2.78 1.05
N GLY A 160 -10.24 2.30 1.36
CA GLY A 160 -9.81 2.01 2.73
C GLY A 160 -10.12 0.61 3.25
N CYS A 161 -10.42 -0.35 2.38
CA CYS A 161 -10.52 -1.75 2.79
C CYS A 161 -9.17 -2.22 3.36
N GLU A 162 -9.20 -2.80 4.57
CA GLU A 162 -7.99 -3.19 5.31
C GLU A 162 -7.43 -4.56 4.88
N LEU A 163 -8.06 -5.26 3.93
CA LEU A 163 -7.55 -6.53 3.44
C LEU A 163 -6.22 -6.35 2.69
N PRO A 164 -5.28 -7.26 2.87
CA PRO A 164 -4.00 -7.18 2.19
C PRO A 164 -4.15 -7.38 0.68
N VAL A 165 -3.29 -6.71 -0.08
CA VAL A 165 -3.22 -6.81 -1.53
C VAL A 165 -1.75 -6.90 -1.96
N ILE A 166 -1.49 -7.65 -3.02
CA ILE A 166 -0.16 -7.74 -3.63
C ILE A 166 -0.20 -7.02 -4.98
N ILE A 167 0.74 -6.10 -5.15
CA ILE A 167 0.88 -5.25 -6.33
C ILE A 167 2.14 -5.67 -7.06
N ASN A 168 2.04 -5.84 -8.38
CA ASN A 168 3.20 -6.14 -9.21
C ASN A 168 3.94 -4.88 -9.64
N ALA A 169 3.20 -3.82 -10.00
CA ALA A 169 3.79 -2.56 -10.41
C ALA A 169 2.83 -1.39 -10.14
N GLY A 170 3.40 -0.24 -9.79
CA GLY A 170 2.64 0.97 -9.52
C GLY A 170 1.80 0.91 -8.25
N SER A 171 0.67 1.62 -8.21
CA SER A 171 -0.28 1.65 -7.09
C SER A 171 -1.55 0.81 -7.34
N GLY A 172 -1.63 0.15 -8.48
CA GLY A 172 -2.77 -0.68 -8.88
C GLY A 172 -2.80 -2.06 -8.23
N ASN A 173 -3.83 -2.81 -8.55
CA ASN A 173 -4.02 -4.20 -8.14
C ASN A 173 -3.42 -5.16 -9.16
#